data_873e9cb777a409296c1756c11a86b9ff
#
_entry.id   873e9cb777a409296c1756c11a86b9ff
#
_cell.length_a   1.000
_cell.length_b   1.000
_cell.length_c   1.000
_cell.angle_alpha   90.00
_cell.angle_beta   90.00
_cell.angle_gamma   90.00
#
_symmetry.space_group_name_H-M   'P 1'
#
loop_
_entity.id
_entity.type
_entity.pdbx_description
1 polymer ?
#
loop_
_entity_poly.entity_id
_entity_poly.type
_entity_poly.pdbx_seq_one_letter_code
_entity_poly.pdbx_strand_id
1 'polypeptide(L)'
;MRGIWGEAADRARRLLRKQEAQIRDSQDRLQEILAALQASPNGVVLLDAQGRIEWCNQMAANQFGFDAQRDVMQSIGNLLRNPEFTAYFAAKDFTSDVVLEGRLSTPSRPVRISVHLHPYGDGRTLLLSRDVTALEQADAMRRDFVANVSHEIRTPLTVPVSYTH
;
A
#
# COMPACT_ATOMS: atom_id res chain seq x y z
N MET A 1 -56.03 -18.70 22.71
CA MET A 1 -54.83 -18.24 23.41
C MET A 1 -53.54 -18.34 22.63
N ARG A 2 -53.61 -18.62 21.35
CA ARG A 2 -52.47 -18.57 20.47
C ARG A 2 -52.05 -17.14 20.08
N GLY A 3 -52.94 -16.15 20.27
CA GLY A 3 -52.73 -14.82 19.76
C GLY A 3 -51.50 -14.08 20.30
N ILE A 4 -51.39 -14.01 21.62
CA ILE A 4 -50.31 -13.22 22.24
C ILE A 4 -48.96 -13.93 22.12
N TRP A 5 -48.92 -15.23 22.39
CA TRP A 5 -47.69 -15.99 22.29
C TRP A 5 -47.25 -16.25 20.86
N GLY A 6 -48.22 -16.45 19.96
CA GLY A 6 -47.92 -16.58 18.52
C GLY A 6 -47.41 -15.30 17.92
N GLU A 7 -47.98 -14.17 18.29
CA GLU A 7 -47.50 -12.86 17.82
C GLU A 7 -46.11 -12.52 18.35
N ALA A 8 -45.86 -12.85 19.65
CA ALA A 8 -44.52 -12.63 20.23
C ALA A 8 -43.49 -13.52 19.56
N ALA A 9 -43.80 -14.78 19.27
CA ALA A 9 -42.93 -15.71 18.59
C ALA A 9 -42.67 -15.27 17.15
N ASP A 10 -43.70 -14.82 16.45
CA ASP A 10 -43.58 -14.32 15.05
C ASP A 10 -42.76 -13.04 15.01
N ARG A 11 -42.94 -12.15 15.96
CA ARG A 11 -42.16 -10.92 16.07
C ARG A 11 -40.70 -11.23 16.34
N ALA A 12 -40.41 -12.15 17.26
CA ALA A 12 -39.05 -12.59 17.56
C ALA A 12 -38.38 -13.21 16.34
N ARG A 13 -39.09 -14.05 15.58
CA ARG A 13 -38.59 -14.66 14.35
C ARG A 13 -38.30 -13.62 13.29
N ARG A 14 -39.15 -12.62 13.12
CA ARG A 14 -38.93 -11.52 12.15
C ARG A 14 -37.72 -10.70 12.53
N LEU A 15 -37.53 -10.38 13.80
CA LEU A 15 -36.36 -9.67 14.29
C LEU A 15 -35.08 -10.46 14.06
N LEU A 16 -35.10 -11.77 14.35
CA LEU A 16 -33.95 -12.65 14.12
C LEU A 16 -33.60 -12.71 12.62
N ARG A 17 -34.60 -12.87 11.75
CA ARG A 17 -34.38 -12.89 10.30
C ARG A 17 -33.81 -11.57 9.80
N LYS A 18 -34.28 -10.46 10.33
CA LYS A 18 -33.78 -9.13 9.97
C LYS A 18 -32.35 -8.95 10.40
N GLN A 19 -31.99 -9.40 11.62
CA GLN A 19 -30.61 -9.37 12.10
C GLN A 19 -29.70 -10.27 11.28
N GLU A 20 -30.15 -11.50 10.96
CA GLU A 20 -29.40 -12.41 10.11
C GLU A 20 -29.16 -11.84 8.71
N ALA A 21 -30.17 -11.17 8.12
CA ALA A 21 -30.04 -10.50 6.84
C ALA A 21 -29.04 -9.36 6.91
N GLN A 22 -29.04 -8.55 7.97
CA GLN A 22 -28.11 -7.46 8.17
C GLN A 22 -26.68 -7.98 8.34
N ILE A 23 -26.49 -9.07 9.05
CA ILE A 23 -25.18 -9.71 9.22
C ILE A 23 -24.67 -10.22 7.88
N ARG A 24 -25.53 -10.87 7.10
CA ARG A 24 -25.15 -11.34 5.75
C ARG A 24 -24.78 -10.21 4.82
N ASP A 25 -25.57 -9.14 4.81
CA ASP A 25 -25.28 -7.96 4.00
C ASP A 25 -23.93 -7.32 4.38
N SER A 26 -23.65 -7.24 5.69
CA SER A 26 -22.38 -6.71 6.18
C SER A 26 -21.21 -7.62 5.80
N GLN A 27 -21.37 -8.93 5.88
CA GLN A 27 -20.35 -9.89 5.48
C GLN A 27 -20.10 -9.85 3.97
N ASP A 28 -21.16 -9.78 3.17
CA ASP A 28 -21.07 -9.69 1.72
C ASP A 28 -20.35 -8.40 1.31
N ARG A 29 -20.68 -7.29 1.96
CA ARG A 29 -20.03 -6.01 1.70
C ARG A 29 -18.56 -6.04 2.07
N LEU A 30 -18.21 -6.66 3.21
CA LEU A 30 -16.82 -6.82 3.61
C LEU A 30 -16.04 -7.67 2.59
N GLN A 31 -16.62 -8.76 2.12
CA GLN A 31 -16.01 -9.59 1.10
C GLN A 31 -15.82 -8.85 -0.23
N GLU A 32 -16.78 -8.03 -0.62
CA GLU A 32 -16.66 -7.18 -1.81
C GLU A 32 -15.50 -6.19 -1.67
N ILE A 33 -15.34 -5.57 -0.51
CA ILE A 33 -14.25 -4.63 -0.24
C ILE A 33 -12.90 -5.36 -0.27
N LEU A 34 -12.81 -6.52 0.38
CA LEU A 34 -11.58 -7.32 0.36
C LEU A 34 -11.24 -7.80 -1.06
N ALA A 35 -12.24 -8.18 -1.85
CA ALA A 35 -12.03 -8.55 -3.25
C ALA A 35 -11.52 -7.37 -4.08
N ALA A 36 -12.04 -6.17 -3.84
CA ALA A 36 -11.56 -4.95 -4.50
C ALA A 36 -10.12 -4.62 -4.11
N LEU A 37 -9.78 -4.78 -2.83
CA LEU A 37 -8.40 -4.60 -2.35
C LEU A 37 -7.46 -5.65 -2.94
N GLN A 38 -7.93 -6.89 -3.09
CA GLN A 38 -7.16 -7.96 -3.70
C GLN A 38 -6.89 -7.70 -5.18
N ALA A 39 -7.82 -7.06 -5.88
CA ALA A 39 -7.68 -6.70 -7.29
C ALA A 39 -6.90 -5.40 -7.50
N SER A 40 -6.54 -4.69 -6.44
CA SER A 40 -5.80 -3.43 -6.52
C SER A 40 -4.42 -3.64 -7.13
N PRO A 41 -3.95 -2.73 -8.00
CA PRO A 41 -2.57 -2.75 -8.48
C PRO A 41 -1.58 -2.29 -7.41
N ASN A 42 -2.06 -1.73 -6.31
CA ASN A 42 -1.25 -1.32 -5.18
C ASN A 42 -1.25 -2.39 -4.10
N GLY A 43 -0.16 -2.48 -3.35
CA GLY A 43 -0.09 -3.36 -2.19
C GLY A 43 -0.86 -2.77 -1.01
N VAL A 44 -1.56 -3.62 -0.28
CA VAL A 44 -2.32 -3.25 0.91
C VAL A 44 -1.97 -4.24 2.03
N VAL A 45 -1.56 -3.72 3.17
CA VAL A 45 -1.30 -4.51 4.37
C VAL A 45 -2.02 -3.87 5.55
N LEU A 46 -2.77 -4.67 6.29
CA LEU A 46 -3.41 -4.24 7.52
C LEU A 46 -2.57 -4.71 8.70
N LEU A 47 -2.17 -3.78 9.55
CA LEU A 47 -1.34 -4.03 10.72
C LEU A 47 -2.13 -3.78 11.99
N ASP A 48 -1.93 -4.62 13.01
CA ASP A 48 -2.51 -4.42 14.33
C ASP A 48 -1.71 -3.37 15.14
N ALA A 49 -2.12 -3.14 16.38
CA ALA A 49 -1.49 -2.15 17.23
C ALA A 49 -0.02 -2.47 17.56
N GLN A 50 0.40 -3.71 17.42
CA GLN A 50 1.77 -4.17 17.65
C GLN A 50 2.59 -4.25 16.36
N GLY A 51 2.02 -3.85 15.23
CA GLY A 51 2.70 -3.92 13.94
C GLY A 51 2.76 -5.31 13.33
N ARG A 52 1.84 -6.19 13.72
CA ARG A 52 1.73 -7.53 13.14
C ARG A 52 0.74 -7.51 11.98
N ILE A 53 0.99 -8.33 10.96
CA ILE A 53 0.15 -8.40 9.78
C ILE A 53 -1.16 -9.11 10.13
N GLU A 54 -2.28 -8.41 10.01
CA GLU A 54 -3.62 -8.99 10.10
C GLU A 54 -4.07 -9.53 8.74
N TRP A 55 -3.75 -8.82 7.67
CA TRP A 55 -4.13 -9.18 6.31
C TRP A 55 -3.25 -8.43 5.31
N CYS A 56 -2.96 -9.05 4.19
CA CYS A 56 -2.32 -8.39 3.06
C CYS A 56 -2.91 -8.90 1.76
N ASN A 57 -2.89 -8.06 0.73
CA ASN A 57 -3.29 -8.52 -0.59
C ASN A 57 -2.11 -9.17 -1.32
N GLN A 58 -2.41 -9.81 -2.45
CA GLN A 58 -1.39 -10.54 -3.21
C GLN A 58 -0.32 -9.60 -3.78
N MET A 59 -0.69 -8.38 -4.13
CA MET A 59 0.25 -7.39 -4.65
C MET A 59 1.32 -7.04 -3.61
N ALA A 60 0.92 -6.80 -2.34
CA ALA A 60 1.87 -6.55 -1.26
C ALA A 60 2.76 -7.76 -1.02
N ALA A 61 2.18 -8.96 -1.02
CA ALA A 61 2.94 -10.19 -0.86
C ALA A 61 4.01 -10.34 -1.96
N ASN A 62 3.67 -10.01 -3.19
CA ASN A 62 4.61 -10.08 -4.32
C ASN A 62 5.71 -9.00 -4.22
N GLN A 63 5.34 -7.78 -3.86
CA GLN A 63 6.28 -6.66 -3.80
C GLN A 63 7.32 -6.83 -2.70
N PHE A 64 6.92 -7.34 -1.54
CA PHE A 64 7.79 -7.46 -0.36
C PHE A 64 8.26 -8.88 -0.08
N GLY A 65 7.71 -9.87 -0.78
CA GLY A 65 8.06 -11.26 -0.56
C GLY A 65 7.39 -11.89 0.65
N PHE A 66 6.22 -11.40 1.02
CA PHE A 66 5.40 -12.03 2.06
C PHE A 66 4.66 -13.24 1.52
N ASP A 67 4.28 -14.12 2.44
CA ASP A 67 3.29 -15.15 2.18
C ASP A 67 2.00 -14.73 2.87
N ALA A 68 0.94 -14.50 2.09
CA ALA A 68 -0.31 -13.95 2.61
C ALA A 68 -1.00 -14.85 3.63
N GLN A 69 -0.65 -16.12 3.68
CA GLN A 69 -1.22 -17.09 4.62
C GLN A 69 -0.27 -17.39 5.78
N ARG A 70 1.01 -17.63 5.49
CA ARG A 70 2.00 -18.00 6.47
C ARG A 70 2.44 -16.84 7.37
N ASP A 71 2.53 -15.64 6.79
CA ASP A 71 3.09 -14.48 7.48
C ASP A 71 2.05 -13.65 8.23
N VAL A 72 0.79 -14.09 8.26
CA VAL A 72 -0.24 -13.51 9.12
C VAL A 72 0.20 -13.60 10.58
N MET A 73 0.03 -12.53 11.33
CA MET A 73 0.45 -12.35 12.71
C MET A 73 1.97 -12.22 12.91
N GLN A 74 2.76 -12.22 11.84
CA GLN A 74 4.18 -11.89 11.94
C GLN A 74 4.37 -10.37 12.02
N SER A 75 5.41 -9.95 12.74
CA SER A 75 5.76 -8.54 12.82
C SER A 75 6.26 -8.02 11.47
N ILE A 76 5.71 -6.88 11.03
CA ILE A 76 6.15 -6.26 9.78
C ILE A 76 7.63 -5.89 9.83
N GLY A 77 8.14 -5.51 11.00
CA GLY A 77 9.57 -5.19 11.16
C GLY A 77 10.49 -6.37 10.97
N ASN A 78 10.02 -7.60 11.25
CA ASN A 78 10.80 -8.81 11.01
C ASN A 78 10.81 -9.23 9.55
N LEU A 79 9.76 -8.89 8.81
CA LEU A 79 9.62 -9.24 7.39
C LEU A 79 10.23 -8.18 6.49
N LEU A 80 10.06 -6.91 6.81
CA LEU A 80 10.66 -5.76 6.13
C LEU A 80 11.87 -5.26 6.92
N ARG A 81 13.01 -5.93 6.77
CA ARG A 81 14.25 -5.58 7.44
C ARG A 81 15.01 -4.47 6.70
N ASN A 82 14.35 -3.36 6.51
CA ASN A 82 14.95 -2.20 5.85
C ASN A 82 15.11 -1.09 6.89
N PRO A 83 16.33 -0.52 7.05
CA PRO A 83 16.56 0.53 8.06
C PRO A 83 15.69 1.78 7.84
N GLU A 84 15.46 2.17 6.60
CA GLU A 84 14.60 3.32 6.28
C GLU A 84 13.16 3.08 6.68
N PHE A 85 12.65 1.87 6.43
CA PHE A 85 11.31 1.49 6.85
C PHE A 85 11.20 1.42 8.36
N THR A 86 12.19 0.83 9.02
CA THR A 86 12.22 0.72 10.49
C THR A 86 12.18 2.09 11.14
N ALA A 87 12.98 3.03 10.66
CA ALA A 87 13.00 4.40 11.14
C ALA A 87 11.66 5.11 10.88
N TYR A 88 11.09 4.93 9.70
CA TYR A 88 9.80 5.50 9.31
C TYR A 88 8.67 4.99 10.20
N PHE A 89 8.63 3.69 10.45
CA PHE A 89 7.61 3.07 11.30
C PHE A 89 7.75 3.51 12.77
N ALA A 90 8.99 3.58 13.26
CA ALA A 90 9.27 3.99 14.65
C ALA A 90 8.97 5.46 14.91
N ALA A 91 9.21 6.32 13.94
CA ALA A 91 8.97 7.76 14.07
C ALA A 91 7.49 8.10 14.15
N LYS A 92 6.62 7.26 13.62
CA LYS A 92 5.16 7.46 13.57
C LYS A 92 4.74 8.80 12.97
N ASP A 93 5.62 9.40 12.20
CA ASP A 93 5.33 10.58 11.39
C ASP A 93 5.06 10.12 9.97
N PHE A 94 3.77 9.97 9.63
CA PHE A 94 3.33 9.42 8.36
C PHE A 94 2.88 10.54 7.40
N THR A 95 3.52 11.68 7.46
CA THR A 95 3.22 12.81 6.58
C THR A 95 3.85 12.66 5.20
N SER A 96 4.86 11.82 5.07
CA SER A 96 5.55 11.54 3.81
C SER A 96 5.65 10.05 3.57
N ASP A 97 5.95 9.69 2.32
CA ASP A 97 6.18 8.30 1.94
C ASP A 97 7.65 7.95 2.15
N VAL A 98 7.92 6.65 2.34
CA VAL A 98 9.27 6.11 2.25
C VAL A 98 9.37 5.25 0.98
N VAL A 99 10.49 5.33 0.28
CA VAL A 99 10.72 4.52 -0.93
C VAL A 99 11.76 3.46 -0.60
N LEU A 100 11.38 2.21 -0.87
CA LEU A 100 12.18 1.04 -0.55
C LEU A 100 12.52 0.27 -1.83
N GLU A 101 13.57 -0.53 -1.76
CA GLU A 101 13.83 -1.50 -2.82
C GLU A 101 12.85 -2.67 -2.70
N GLY A 102 12.23 -3.03 -3.82
CA GLY A 102 11.36 -4.20 -3.89
C GLY A 102 12.17 -5.50 -3.85
N ARG A 103 11.48 -6.59 -3.54
CA ARG A 103 12.11 -7.92 -3.45
C ARG A 103 12.86 -8.33 -4.71
N LEU A 104 12.31 -7.99 -5.88
CA LEU A 104 12.88 -8.37 -7.17
C LEU A 104 13.88 -7.34 -7.70
N SER A 105 14.27 -6.36 -6.88
CA SER A 105 15.21 -5.32 -7.29
C SER A 105 16.60 -5.90 -7.47
N THR A 106 17.23 -5.56 -8.59
CA THR A 106 18.62 -5.88 -8.89
C THR A 106 19.34 -4.61 -9.35
N PRO A 107 20.68 -4.55 -9.31
CA PRO A 107 21.40 -3.37 -9.81
C PRO A 107 21.12 -3.08 -11.28
N SER A 108 20.85 -4.11 -12.10
CA SER A 108 20.53 -3.97 -13.52
C SER A 108 19.04 -3.67 -13.76
N ARG A 109 18.18 -4.07 -12.84
CA ARG A 109 16.72 -3.85 -12.89
C ARG A 109 16.21 -3.38 -11.54
N PRO A 110 16.42 -2.12 -11.18
CA PRO A 110 15.96 -1.62 -9.89
C PRO A 110 14.44 -1.61 -9.82
N VAL A 111 13.90 -2.04 -8.69
CA VAL A 111 12.48 -1.96 -8.38
C VAL A 111 12.33 -1.08 -7.15
N ARG A 112 11.57 0.00 -7.28
CA ARG A 112 11.36 0.99 -6.23
C ARG A 112 9.90 0.97 -5.81
N ILE A 113 9.67 0.78 -4.52
CA ILE A 113 8.34 0.69 -3.94
C ILE A 113 8.15 1.83 -2.95
N SER A 114 7.17 2.68 -3.22
CA SER A 114 6.76 3.73 -2.28
C SER A 114 5.81 3.12 -1.25
N VAL A 115 6.06 3.39 0.01
CA VAL A 115 5.26 2.91 1.13
C VAL A 115 4.71 4.11 1.89
N HIS A 116 3.40 4.10 2.13
CA HIS A 116 2.73 5.10 2.95
C HIS A 116 1.94 4.41 4.05
N LEU A 117 2.09 4.90 5.27
CA LEU A 117 1.39 4.37 6.43
C LEU A 117 0.29 5.33 6.85
N HIS A 118 -0.90 4.78 7.07
CA HIS A 118 -2.06 5.52 7.56
C HIS A 118 -2.54 4.90 8.87
N PRO A 119 -2.61 5.67 9.96
CA PRO A 119 -3.25 5.16 11.16
C PRO A 119 -4.77 5.04 10.93
N TYR A 120 -5.37 3.97 11.44
CA TYR A 120 -6.81 3.80 11.42
C TYR A 120 -7.25 3.02 12.66
N GLY A 121 -8.50 3.24 13.08
CA GLY A 121 -9.05 2.55 14.25
C GLY A 121 -8.22 2.80 15.51
N ASP A 122 -8.24 1.83 16.41
CA ASP A 122 -7.54 1.91 17.69
C ASP A 122 -6.11 1.38 17.56
N GLY A 123 -5.19 2.25 17.17
CA GLY A 123 -3.77 1.91 17.08
C GLY A 123 -3.37 1.05 15.89
N ARG A 124 -4.29 0.73 15.00
CA ARG A 124 -4.02 -0.02 13.78
C ARG A 124 -3.41 0.86 12.71
N THR A 125 -2.69 0.24 11.79
CA THR A 125 -2.03 0.94 10.71
C THR A 125 -2.32 0.26 9.38
N LEU A 126 -2.67 1.06 8.38
CA LEU A 126 -2.83 0.63 6.99
C LEU A 126 -1.54 0.97 6.25
N LEU A 127 -0.92 -0.03 5.65
CA LEU A 127 0.24 0.16 4.78
C LEU A 127 -0.22 0.08 3.34
N LEU A 128 0.04 1.13 2.58
CA LEU A 128 -0.18 1.17 1.13
C LEU A 128 1.17 1.19 0.44
N SER A 129 1.34 0.33 -0.56
CA SER A 129 2.56 0.28 -1.35
C SER A 129 2.25 0.45 -2.83
N ARG A 130 3.15 1.10 -3.53
CA ARG A 130 3.01 1.38 -4.95
C ARG A 130 4.37 1.25 -5.62
N ASP A 131 4.41 0.55 -6.74
CA ASP A 131 5.61 0.49 -7.57
C ASP A 131 5.80 1.85 -8.27
N VAL A 132 6.87 2.54 -7.95
CA VAL A 132 7.19 3.85 -8.49
C VAL A 132 8.42 3.83 -9.38
N THR A 133 8.85 2.64 -9.81
CA THR A 133 10.04 2.45 -10.62
C THR A 133 9.99 3.28 -11.89
N ALA A 134 8.91 3.19 -12.65
CA ALA A 134 8.75 3.93 -13.90
C ALA A 134 8.70 5.44 -13.66
N LEU A 135 8.03 5.87 -12.59
CA LEU A 135 7.94 7.28 -12.21
C LEU A 135 9.31 7.85 -11.84
N GLU A 136 10.09 7.14 -11.03
CA GLU A 136 11.44 7.57 -10.65
C GLU A 136 12.40 7.60 -11.85
N GLN A 137 12.28 6.61 -12.74
CA GLN A 137 13.07 6.59 -13.97
C GLN A 137 12.75 7.77 -14.86
N ALA A 138 11.48 8.09 -15.02
CA ALA A 138 11.05 9.25 -15.80
C ALA A 138 11.56 10.55 -15.20
N ASP A 139 11.51 10.70 -13.88
CA ASP A 139 12.04 11.88 -13.18
C ASP A 139 13.56 11.99 -13.33
N ALA A 140 14.27 10.88 -13.25
CA ALA A 140 15.72 10.86 -13.46
C ALA A 140 16.07 11.26 -14.89
N MET A 141 15.36 10.73 -15.88
CA MET A 141 15.55 11.08 -17.29
C MET A 141 15.26 12.56 -17.53
N ARG A 142 14.22 13.10 -16.92
CA ARG A 142 13.89 14.54 -17.03
C ARG A 142 14.99 15.41 -16.41
N ARG A 143 15.52 15.04 -15.26
CA ARG A 143 16.62 15.77 -14.62
C ARG A 143 17.88 15.74 -15.48
N ASP A 144 18.21 14.59 -16.03
CA ASP A 144 19.36 14.44 -16.93
C ASP A 144 19.18 15.27 -18.19
N PHE A 145 17.98 15.29 -18.76
CA PHE A 145 17.66 16.11 -19.92
C PHE A 145 17.85 17.60 -19.63
N VAL A 146 17.33 18.09 -18.51
CA VAL A 146 17.48 19.50 -18.11
C VAL A 146 18.96 19.84 -17.87
N ALA A 147 19.70 18.96 -17.22
CA ALA A 147 21.14 19.16 -17.01
C ALA A 147 21.90 19.21 -18.32
N ASN A 148 21.60 18.31 -19.26
CA ASN A 148 22.25 18.29 -20.58
C ASN A 148 21.91 19.52 -21.41
N VAL A 149 20.67 19.98 -21.38
CA VAL A 149 20.24 21.20 -22.07
C VAL A 149 20.99 22.42 -21.51
N SER A 150 21.09 22.52 -20.20
CA SER A 150 21.81 23.61 -19.53
C SER A 150 23.31 23.58 -19.91
N HIS A 151 23.89 22.39 -19.97
CA HIS A 151 25.30 22.24 -20.36
C HIS A 151 25.52 22.61 -21.82
N GLU A 152 24.65 22.20 -22.74
CA GLU A 152 24.72 22.54 -24.16
C GLU A 152 24.51 24.03 -24.42
N ILE A 153 23.67 24.70 -23.64
CA ILE A 153 23.48 26.16 -23.73
C ILE A 153 24.77 26.89 -23.35
N ARG A 154 25.56 26.38 -22.41
CA ARG A 154 26.83 26.97 -22.02
C ARG A 154 27.93 26.74 -23.06
N THR A 155 27.94 25.58 -23.71
CA THR A 155 28.94 25.19 -24.68
C THR A 155 28.88 26.03 -25.97
N PRO A 156 27.72 26.30 -26.58
CA PRO A 156 27.66 27.13 -27.80
C PRO A 156 28.16 28.57 -27.66
N LEU A 157 28.21 29.10 -26.44
CA LEU A 157 28.73 30.44 -26.21
C LEU A 157 30.23 30.53 -26.43
N THR A 158 30.95 29.43 -26.33
CA THR A 158 32.39 29.36 -26.55
C THR A 158 32.75 28.85 -27.96
N VAL A 159 31.93 28.03 -28.56
CA VAL A 159 32.15 27.41 -29.87
C VAL A 159 32.03 28.40 -31.02
N PRO A 160 31.07 29.35 -31.08
CA PRO A 160 30.94 30.27 -32.20
C PRO A 160 32.15 31.15 -32.41
N VAL A 161 32.94 31.41 -31.39
CA VAL A 161 34.16 32.24 -31.51
C VAL A 161 35.22 31.53 -32.35
N SER A 162 35.30 30.22 -32.27
CA SER A 162 36.27 29.44 -33.04
C SER A 162 35.83 29.17 -34.48
N TYR A 163 34.56 29.34 -34.80
CA TYR A 163 34.02 29.13 -36.14
C TYR A 163 33.94 30.39 -37.00
N THR A 164 34.20 31.55 -36.47
CA THR A 164 34.17 32.80 -37.20
C THR A 164 35.46 33.05 -37.96
N HIS A 165 36.34 32.09 -38.01
CA HIS A 165 37.55 32.11 -38.77
C HIS A 165 37.46 31.19 -39.98
#